data_f56b0fc398b092dd20d804e7affa80c7
#
_entry.id   f56b0fc398b092dd20d804e7affa80c7
#
_cell.length_a   1.000
_cell.length_b   1.000
_cell.length_c   1.000
_cell.angle_alpha   90.00
_cell.angle_beta   90.00
_cell.angle_gamma   90.00
#
_symmetry.space_group_name_H-M   'P 1'
#
loop_
_entity.id
_entity.type
_entity.pdbx_description
1 polymer ?
#
loop_
_entity_poly.entity_id
_entity_poly.type
_entity_poly.pdbx_seq_one_letter_code
_entity_poly.pdbx_strand_id
1 'polypeptide(L)'
;MSFQKEFEKIIDDLLSFVNQQLNSQNTIIVSPEIAKRWEELDTHAYTKYIKQVDGTMDSEQESQPINISNEEIIQEDIQTNEKGVNSPLLEVQDQLDLINKEVQQCTKCPLYAGRTHTVFGVGNPHAELVFVGEAPGAEEDRQGLPFVGRAGQLLTDIIVKGMRMRREDVYICNVLKCRPPGNRDPNPMEVFNCEPYLIQQLQFIQPKVVCALGRISAQTLLKTDAPLNTLRGKWHNYHGIPLRVTYHPAYLLRNPADKKNTWIDIKEIMKLLKGEITVEFNNERNSLL
;
A
#
# COMPACT_ATOMS: atom_id res chain seq x y z
N MET A 1 20.72 9.32 18.54
CA MET A 1 19.67 8.44 19.16
C MET A 1 19.88 7.07 18.59
N SER A 2 19.91 6.01 19.42
CA SER A 2 20.16 4.63 18.96
C SER A 2 18.95 4.14 18.17
N PHE A 3 19.17 3.41 17.08
CA PHE A 3 18.17 2.71 16.25
C PHE A 3 17.10 1.99 17.10
N GLN A 4 17.51 1.49 18.25
CA GLN A 4 16.65 0.79 19.21
C GLN A 4 15.55 1.69 19.81
N LYS A 5 15.87 2.96 20.18
CA LYS A 5 14.87 3.91 20.71
C LYS A 5 13.87 4.38 19.63
N GLU A 6 14.32 4.41 18.39
CA GLU A 6 13.48 4.76 17.26
C GLU A 6 12.50 3.62 16.91
N PHE A 7 12.98 2.38 17.02
CA PHE A 7 12.16 1.18 16.83
C PHE A 7 11.12 1.00 17.95
N GLU A 8 11.51 1.19 19.23
CA GLU A 8 10.59 1.16 20.38
C GLU A 8 9.47 2.18 20.23
N LYS A 9 9.81 3.39 19.83
CA LYS A 9 8.81 4.44 19.57
C LYS A 9 7.82 4.05 18.45
N ILE A 10 8.30 3.39 17.39
CA ILE A 10 7.45 2.90 16.30
C ILE A 10 6.48 1.83 16.81
N ILE A 11 6.94 0.92 17.68
CA ILE A 11 6.07 -0.11 18.27
C ILE A 11 5.03 0.52 19.21
N ASP A 12 5.41 1.48 20.04
CA ASP A 12 4.48 2.19 20.92
C ASP A 12 3.43 2.99 20.14
N ASP A 13 3.84 3.65 19.06
CA ASP A 13 2.94 4.37 18.16
C ASP A 13 1.98 3.41 17.44
N LEU A 14 2.44 2.21 17.05
CA LEU A 14 1.64 1.13 16.46
C LEU A 14 0.61 0.57 17.45
N LEU A 15 1.02 0.28 18.68
CA LEU A 15 0.14 -0.20 19.75
C LEU A 15 -0.91 0.84 20.13
N SER A 16 -0.52 2.11 20.20
CA SER A 16 -1.45 3.23 20.43
C SER A 16 -2.47 3.34 19.30
N PHE A 17 -2.04 3.20 18.06
CA PHE A 17 -2.94 3.21 16.88
C PHE A 17 -3.92 2.03 16.90
N VAL A 18 -3.44 0.81 17.16
CA VAL A 18 -4.29 -0.38 17.25
C VAL A 18 -5.33 -0.21 18.37
N ASN A 19 -4.93 0.27 19.55
CA ASN A 19 -5.84 0.53 20.68
C ASN A 19 -6.85 1.64 20.36
N GLN A 20 -6.46 2.67 19.64
CA GLN A 20 -7.36 3.74 19.19
C GLN A 20 -8.40 3.21 18.17
N GLN A 21 -8.00 2.31 17.25
CA GLN A 21 -8.92 1.67 16.32
C GLN A 21 -9.89 0.69 17.02
N LEU A 22 -9.42 -0.05 18.01
CA LEU A 22 -10.27 -0.93 18.83
C LEU A 22 -11.31 -0.17 19.65
N ASN A 23 -10.98 1.05 20.11
CA ASN A 23 -11.91 1.92 20.87
C ASN A 23 -12.85 2.76 19.99
N SER A 24 -12.55 2.94 18.70
CA SER A 24 -13.51 3.48 17.74
C SER A 24 -14.40 2.33 17.28
N GLN A 25 -15.71 2.42 17.46
CA GLN A 25 -16.74 1.40 17.14
C GLN A 25 -16.72 0.87 15.68
N ASN A 26 -15.59 0.89 15.03
CA ASN A 26 -15.35 0.28 13.72
C ASN A 26 -14.95 -1.18 13.94
N THR A 27 -15.85 -2.08 13.66
CA THR A 27 -15.62 -3.53 13.65
C THR A 27 -14.56 -3.86 12.60
N ILE A 28 -13.32 -4.10 13.02
CA ILE A 28 -12.29 -4.63 12.14
C ILE A 28 -12.62 -6.11 11.97
N ILE A 29 -13.16 -6.47 10.82
CA ILE A 29 -13.34 -7.88 10.45
C ILE A 29 -11.97 -8.42 10.05
N VAL A 30 -11.27 -9.04 11.00
CA VAL A 30 -10.07 -9.82 10.72
C VAL A 30 -10.48 -11.22 10.29
N SER A 31 -9.81 -11.79 9.27
CA SER A 31 -10.07 -13.18 8.90
C SER A 31 -9.76 -14.11 10.08
N PRO A 32 -10.47 -15.25 10.22
CA PRO A 32 -10.22 -16.22 11.30
C PRO A 32 -8.77 -16.69 11.39
N GLU A 33 -8.06 -16.72 10.27
CA GLU A 33 -6.63 -17.08 10.20
C GLU A 33 -5.72 -16.00 10.79
N ILE A 34 -6.06 -14.72 10.61
CA ILE A 34 -5.33 -13.61 11.24
C ILE A 34 -5.61 -13.58 12.74
N ALA A 35 -6.85 -13.77 13.17
CA ALA A 35 -7.21 -13.81 14.58
C ALA A 35 -6.47 -14.96 15.30
N LYS A 36 -6.46 -16.17 14.71
CA LYS A 36 -5.74 -17.33 15.25
C LYS A 36 -4.22 -17.09 15.34
N ARG A 37 -3.63 -16.40 14.35
CA ARG A 37 -2.20 -16.07 14.33
C ARG A 37 -1.84 -15.01 15.37
N TRP A 38 -2.79 -14.16 15.79
CA TRP A 38 -2.61 -13.22 16.90
C TRP A 38 -2.64 -13.91 18.26
N GLU A 39 -3.49 -14.93 18.41
CA GLU A 39 -3.53 -15.77 19.63
C GLU A 39 -2.25 -16.61 19.80
N GLU A 40 -1.58 -16.97 18.69
CA GLU A 40 -0.33 -17.75 18.68
C GLU A 40 0.93 -16.88 18.87
N LEU A 41 0.82 -15.54 18.81
CA LEU A 41 1.93 -14.65 19.12
C LEU A 41 2.25 -14.73 20.62
N ASP A 42 3.35 -15.44 20.92
CA ASP A 42 3.83 -15.65 22.29
C ASP A 42 4.25 -14.31 22.93
N THR A 43 3.32 -13.69 23.64
CA THR A 43 3.57 -12.49 24.45
C THR A 43 4.67 -12.73 25.49
N HIS A 44 4.95 -13.99 25.83
CA HIS A 44 6.03 -14.37 26.74
C HIS A 44 7.42 -14.19 26.12
N ALA A 45 7.56 -14.46 24.83
CA ALA A 45 8.83 -14.24 24.10
C ALA A 45 9.15 -12.75 24.00
N TYR A 46 8.14 -11.90 23.78
CA TYR A 46 8.28 -10.45 23.77
C TYR A 46 8.68 -9.90 25.15
N THR A 47 8.01 -10.33 26.21
CA THR A 47 8.32 -9.93 27.59
C THR A 47 9.73 -10.41 28.02
N LYS A 48 10.16 -11.60 27.56
CA LYS A 48 11.50 -12.13 27.81
C LYS A 48 12.57 -11.33 27.07
N TYR A 49 12.29 -10.89 25.86
CA TYR A 49 13.18 -10.04 25.05
C TYR A 49 13.35 -8.65 25.71
N ILE A 50 12.28 -8.01 26.15
CA ILE A 50 12.31 -6.72 26.88
C ILE A 50 13.11 -6.84 28.18
N LYS A 51 12.90 -7.91 28.99
CA LYS A 51 13.67 -8.15 30.22
C LYS A 51 15.17 -8.42 29.95
N GLN A 52 15.52 -8.91 28.79
CA GLN A 52 16.92 -9.14 28.39
C GLN A 52 17.63 -7.85 27.94
N VAL A 53 16.86 -6.85 27.46
CA VAL A 53 17.39 -5.57 26.98
C VAL A 53 17.50 -4.55 28.13
N ASP A 54 16.60 -4.61 29.11
CA ASP A 54 16.51 -3.67 30.24
C ASP A 54 17.27 -4.12 31.50
N GLY A 55 18.41 -4.71 31.39
CA GLY A 55 19.28 -5.15 32.49
C GLY A 55 19.54 -4.12 33.61
N THR A 56 18.58 -3.23 33.94
CA THR A 56 18.58 -2.35 35.13
C THR A 56 17.17 -1.83 35.40
N MET A 57 16.50 -2.36 36.37
CA MET A 57 15.74 -1.70 37.44
C MET A 57 14.69 -2.62 38.02
N ASP A 58 14.96 -3.04 39.26
CA ASP A 58 13.98 -3.60 40.18
C ASP A 58 12.99 -2.52 40.59
N SER A 59 11.68 -2.79 40.41
CA SER A 59 10.64 -2.42 41.36
C SER A 59 9.36 -3.21 41.04
N GLU A 60 9.07 -4.14 41.94
CA GLU A 60 7.84 -4.92 41.97
C GLU A 60 6.64 -3.99 42.21
N GLN A 61 5.65 -4.06 41.33
CA GLN A 61 4.26 -3.86 41.67
C GLN A 61 3.43 -4.87 40.85
N GLU A 62 2.99 -5.90 41.56
CA GLU A 62 2.01 -6.88 41.11
C GLU A 62 0.68 -6.19 40.78
N SER A 63 0.29 -6.19 39.54
CA SER A 63 -1.11 -5.98 39.15
C SER A 63 -1.78 -7.35 38.99
N GLN A 64 -2.79 -7.61 39.82
CA GLN A 64 -3.58 -8.84 39.82
C GLN A 64 -4.27 -9.08 38.47
N PRO A 65 -4.39 -10.35 38.04
CA PRO A 65 -5.11 -10.69 36.81
C PRO A 65 -6.61 -10.48 36.99
N ILE A 66 -7.24 -9.76 36.09
CA ILE A 66 -8.68 -9.64 35.97
C ILE A 66 -9.22 -10.98 35.44
N ASN A 67 -9.89 -11.71 36.34
CA ASN A 67 -10.54 -12.97 36.02
C ASN A 67 -11.91 -12.63 35.38
N ILE A 68 -12.02 -12.74 34.05
CA ILE A 68 -13.31 -12.67 33.35
C ILE A 68 -13.79 -14.12 33.19
N SER A 69 -14.66 -14.54 34.07
CA SER A 69 -15.41 -15.79 33.96
C SER A 69 -16.36 -15.70 32.76
N ASN A 70 -16.09 -16.54 31.76
CA ASN A 70 -16.98 -16.80 30.62
C ASN A 70 -18.17 -17.67 31.02
N GLU A 71 -19.18 -17.10 31.68
CA GLU A 71 -20.49 -17.75 31.82
C GLU A 71 -21.49 -16.68 32.28
N GLU A 72 -22.05 -15.94 31.32
CA GLU A 72 -23.32 -15.21 31.43
C GLU A 72 -23.44 -14.14 30.34
N ILE A 73 -23.47 -14.47 29.10
CA ILE A 73 -24.09 -13.69 27.99
C ILE A 73 -24.30 -14.63 26.81
N ILE A 74 -25.21 -15.58 26.90
CA ILE A 74 -25.87 -16.18 25.72
C ILE A 74 -27.20 -16.76 26.22
N GLN A 75 -28.23 -15.95 26.25
CA GLN A 75 -29.63 -16.41 26.07
C GLN A 75 -30.53 -15.17 26.20
N GLU A 76 -30.68 -14.45 25.10
CA GLU A 76 -31.92 -13.76 24.77
C GLU A 76 -31.84 -13.32 23.29
N ASP A 77 -32.85 -13.76 22.54
CA ASP A 77 -33.26 -13.26 21.22
C ASP A 77 -32.44 -13.64 19.95
N ILE A 78 -32.37 -14.93 19.64
CA ILE A 78 -32.41 -15.38 18.25
C ILE A 78 -33.89 -15.57 17.86
N GLN A 79 -34.59 -14.50 17.56
CA GLN A 79 -35.75 -14.56 16.68
C GLN A 79 -35.24 -14.43 15.24
N THR A 80 -35.27 -15.54 14.54
CA THR A 80 -35.06 -15.67 13.11
C THR A 80 -35.95 -14.70 12.35
N ASN A 81 -35.37 -13.63 11.86
CA ASN A 81 -35.91 -12.85 10.77
C ASN A 81 -35.19 -13.25 9.48
N GLU A 82 -35.70 -14.34 8.85
CA GLU A 82 -35.38 -14.69 7.46
C GLU A 82 -36.01 -13.63 6.53
N LYS A 83 -35.40 -12.46 6.49
CA LYS A 83 -35.44 -11.59 5.33
C LYS A 83 -33.99 -11.31 4.98
N GLY A 84 -33.51 -12.05 3.96
CA GLY A 84 -32.19 -11.83 3.38
C GLY A 84 -31.99 -10.37 3.05
N VAL A 85 -31.28 -9.67 3.92
CA VAL A 85 -30.66 -8.40 3.58
C VAL A 85 -29.45 -8.77 2.74
N ASN A 86 -29.66 -9.00 1.44
CA ASN A 86 -28.62 -8.81 0.43
C ASN A 86 -28.23 -7.35 0.50
N SER A 87 -27.31 -7.01 1.39
CA SER A 87 -26.58 -5.75 1.28
C SER A 87 -25.85 -5.84 -0.06
N PRO A 88 -26.18 -5.01 -1.06
CA PRO A 88 -25.46 -5.07 -2.33
C PRO A 88 -23.98 -4.85 -2.01
N LEU A 89 -23.13 -5.80 -2.42
CA LEU A 89 -21.68 -5.60 -2.39
C LEU A 89 -21.43 -4.29 -3.13
N LEU A 90 -20.81 -3.32 -2.47
CA LEU A 90 -20.46 -2.05 -3.10
C LEU A 90 -19.65 -2.33 -4.37
N GLU A 91 -20.02 -1.68 -5.46
CA GLU A 91 -19.23 -1.70 -6.68
C GLU A 91 -17.80 -1.20 -6.40
N VAL A 92 -16.82 -1.69 -7.14
CA VAL A 92 -15.40 -1.33 -6.94
C VAL A 92 -15.19 0.18 -7.00
N GLN A 93 -15.91 0.88 -7.87
CA GLN A 93 -15.87 2.34 -7.95
C GLN A 93 -16.34 3.00 -6.65
N ASP A 94 -17.44 2.54 -6.07
CA ASP A 94 -17.95 3.07 -4.80
C ASP A 94 -16.96 2.87 -3.65
N GLN A 95 -16.28 1.71 -3.62
CA GLN A 95 -15.23 1.42 -2.64
C GLN A 95 -14.03 2.35 -2.80
N LEU A 96 -13.59 2.60 -4.04
CA LEU A 96 -12.52 3.55 -4.34
C LEU A 96 -12.93 4.99 -3.98
N ASP A 97 -14.18 5.37 -4.20
CA ASP A 97 -14.70 6.69 -3.86
C ASP A 97 -14.77 6.92 -2.35
N LEU A 98 -15.06 5.88 -1.56
CA LEU A 98 -15.00 5.95 -0.10
C LEU A 98 -13.58 6.22 0.38
N ILE A 99 -12.59 5.46 -0.11
CA ILE A 99 -11.18 5.71 0.24
C ILE A 99 -10.73 7.10 -0.23
N ASN A 100 -11.16 7.54 -1.41
CA ASN A 100 -10.80 8.85 -1.92
C ASN A 100 -11.30 9.98 -1.00
N LYS A 101 -12.53 9.86 -0.45
CA LYS A 101 -13.05 10.80 0.55
C LYS A 101 -12.19 10.86 1.81
N GLU A 102 -11.70 9.70 2.29
CA GLU A 102 -10.77 9.66 3.41
C GLU A 102 -9.43 10.34 3.07
N VAL A 103 -8.88 10.07 1.89
CA VAL A 103 -7.63 10.67 1.41
C VAL A 103 -7.74 12.19 1.30
N GLN A 104 -8.87 12.71 0.83
CA GLN A 104 -9.11 14.15 0.72
C GLN A 104 -9.01 14.85 2.08
N GLN A 105 -9.45 14.20 3.16
CA GLN A 105 -9.45 14.74 4.52
C GLN A 105 -8.23 14.29 5.34
N CYS A 106 -7.31 13.50 4.75
CA CYS A 106 -6.18 12.90 5.46
C CYS A 106 -5.20 13.96 5.98
N THR A 107 -4.83 13.86 7.25
CA THR A 107 -3.84 14.71 7.94
C THR A 107 -2.73 13.89 8.61
N LYS A 108 -2.55 12.61 8.21
CA LYS A 108 -1.65 11.64 8.88
C LYS A 108 -0.16 11.96 8.74
N CYS A 109 0.24 12.87 7.86
CA CYS A 109 1.64 13.28 7.69
C CYS A 109 1.73 14.76 7.32
N PRO A 110 2.89 15.44 7.50
CA PRO A 110 3.04 16.89 7.27
C PRO A 110 2.70 17.38 5.86
N LEU A 111 2.65 16.48 4.87
CA LEU A 111 2.36 16.86 3.49
C LEU A 111 0.96 17.46 3.29
N TYR A 112 0.02 17.19 4.21
CA TYR A 112 -1.33 17.73 4.15
C TYR A 112 -1.35 19.27 4.18
N ALA A 113 -0.41 19.88 4.91
CA ALA A 113 -0.38 21.33 5.10
C ALA A 113 0.08 22.10 3.84
N GLY A 114 0.83 21.44 2.94
CA GLY A 114 1.39 22.09 1.75
C GLY A 114 0.74 21.68 0.43
N ARG A 115 -0.21 20.75 0.44
CA ARG A 115 -0.90 20.31 -0.78
C ARG A 115 -1.97 21.31 -1.22
N THR A 116 -2.15 21.45 -2.52
CA THR A 116 -3.32 22.10 -3.11
C THR A 116 -4.49 21.12 -3.20
N HIS A 117 -4.22 19.95 -3.74
CA HIS A 117 -5.18 18.83 -3.83
C HIS A 117 -4.49 17.53 -3.45
N THR A 118 -5.29 16.56 -3.04
CA THR A 118 -4.85 15.15 -3.01
C THR A 118 -4.91 14.58 -4.42
N VAL A 119 -4.01 13.67 -4.74
CA VAL A 119 -3.95 12.97 -6.03
C VAL A 119 -4.16 11.49 -5.75
N PHE A 120 -5.41 11.07 -5.71
CA PHE A 120 -5.78 9.71 -5.31
C PHE A 120 -5.34 8.66 -6.33
N GLY A 121 -5.76 8.85 -7.55
CA GLY A 121 -5.58 7.94 -8.68
C GLY A 121 -6.71 8.12 -9.68
N VAL A 122 -6.55 7.59 -10.89
CA VAL A 122 -7.56 7.68 -11.94
C VAL A 122 -7.43 6.53 -12.93
N GLY A 123 -8.53 6.07 -13.47
CA GLY A 123 -8.59 5.05 -14.51
C GLY A 123 -9.71 4.06 -14.29
N ASN A 124 -9.59 2.89 -14.93
CA ASN A 124 -10.59 1.84 -14.83
C ASN A 124 -10.56 1.18 -13.44
N PRO A 125 -11.66 1.13 -12.69
CA PRO A 125 -11.73 0.42 -11.41
C PRO A 125 -11.53 -1.09 -11.54
N HIS A 126 -11.66 -1.64 -12.74
CA HIS A 126 -11.38 -3.04 -13.09
C HIS A 126 -10.16 -3.18 -14.01
N ALA A 127 -9.16 -2.30 -13.86
CA ALA A 127 -7.98 -2.32 -14.70
C ALA A 127 -7.14 -3.58 -14.48
N GLU A 128 -6.76 -4.24 -15.57
CA GLU A 128 -5.80 -5.35 -15.52
C GLU A 128 -4.36 -4.87 -15.26
N LEU A 129 -4.06 -3.59 -15.52
CA LEU A 129 -2.76 -2.97 -15.33
C LEU A 129 -2.88 -1.71 -14.49
N VAL A 130 -2.09 -1.65 -13.40
CA VAL A 130 -1.95 -0.44 -12.58
C VAL A 130 -0.54 0.10 -12.69
N PHE A 131 -0.41 1.37 -13.04
CA PHE A 131 0.84 2.11 -12.96
C PHE A 131 0.95 2.82 -11.62
N VAL A 132 2.07 2.60 -10.92
CA VAL A 132 2.33 3.21 -9.61
C VAL A 132 3.58 4.09 -9.69
N GLY A 133 3.41 5.39 -9.56
CA GLY A 133 4.51 6.35 -9.44
C GLY A 133 4.90 6.58 -7.98
N GLU A 134 5.77 7.58 -7.76
CA GLU A 134 6.28 7.95 -6.44
C GLU A 134 5.33 8.88 -5.71
N ALA A 135 5.12 10.07 -6.23
CA ALA A 135 4.36 11.15 -5.62
C ALA A 135 3.85 12.14 -6.68
N PRO A 136 2.84 12.96 -6.38
CA PRO A 136 2.41 14.04 -7.24
C PRO A 136 3.50 15.10 -7.45
N GLY A 137 3.64 15.58 -8.68
CA GLY A 137 4.37 16.79 -9.01
C GLY A 137 3.52 18.06 -8.86
N ALA A 138 4.07 19.21 -9.28
CA ALA A 138 3.37 20.50 -9.15
C ALA A 138 2.08 20.57 -9.97
N GLU A 139 2.09 20.00 -11.18
CA GLU A 139 0.94 20.05 -12.07
C GLU A 139 -0.16 19.09 -11.59
N GLU A 140 0.24 17.93 -11.05
CA GLU A 140 -0.65 16.95 -10.46
C GLU A 140 -1.31 17.49 -9.19
N ASP A 141 -0.54 18.16 -8.31
CA ASP A 141 -1.05 18.82 -7.10
C ASP A 141 -2.06 19.92 -7.42
N ARG A 142 -1.80 20.69 -8.49
CA ARG A 142 -2.71 21.75 -8.95
C ARG A 142 -4.02 21.21 -9.51
N GLN A 143 -4.00 20.06 -10.21
CA GLN A 143 -5.16 19.50 -10.91
C GLN A 143 -5.89 18.40 -10.13
N GLY A 144 -5.25 17.81 -9.09
CA GLY A 144 -5.79 16.65 -8.36
C GLY A 144 -5.74 15.34 -9.15
N LEU A 145 -5.03 15.29 -10.28
CA LEU A 145 -4.97 14.15 -11.18
C LEU A 145 -3.54 13.64 -11.34
N PRO A 146 -3.30 12.30 -11.37
CA PRO A 146 -1.96 11.75 -11.51
C PRO A 146 -1.46 11.85 -12.96
N PHE A 147 -0.16 12.11 -13.10
CA PHE A 147 0.53 12.09 -14.40
C PHE A 147 -0.15 12.96 -15.48
N VAL A 148 -0.35 14.25 -15.18
CA VAL A 148 -0.90 15.26 -16.12
C VAL A 148 0.17 16.20 -16.66
N GLY A 149 1.33 16.33 -16.03
CA GLY A 149 2.45 17.13 -16.51
C GLY A 149 3.21 16.45 -17.67
N ARG A 150 4.38 16.98 -18.03
CA ARG A 150 5.21 16.48 -19.14
C ARG A 150 5.56 14.99 -18.99
N ALA A 151 5.85 14.54 -17.78
CA ALA A 151 6.09 13.12 -17.50
C ALA A 151 4.82 12.28 -17.73
N GLY A 152 3.66 12.80 -17.36
CA GLY A 152 2.38 12.17 -17.59
C GLY A 152 2.02 12.05 -19.07
N GLN A 153 2.35 13.06 -19.88
CA GLN A 153 2.17 13.01 -21.34
C GLN A 153 3.02 11.88 -21.95
N LEU A 154 4.27 11.71 -21.50
CA LEU A 154 5.11 10.60 -21.95
C LEU A 154 4.53 9.23 -21.52
N LEU A 155 3.98 9.11 -20.29
CA LEU A 155 3.30 7.89 -19.86
C LEU A 155 2.08 7.61 -20.76
N THR A 156 1.29 8.63 -21.08
CA THR A 156 0.17 8.51 -22.02
C THR A 156 0.61 8.04 -23.39
N ASP A 157 1.74 8.56 -23.90
CA ASP A 157 2.31 8.08 -25.18
C ASP A 157 2.75 6.61 -25.10
N ILE A 158 3.33 6.16 -23.99
CA ILE A 158 3.67 4.76 -23.76
C ILE A 158 2.41 3.90 -23.81
N ILE A 159 1.35 4.29 -23.11
CA ILE A 159 0.09 3.55 -23.08
C ILE A 159 -0.58 3.55 -24.47
N VAL A 160 -0.82 4.74 -25.03
CA VAL A 160 -1.64 4.87 -26.25
C VAL A 160 -0.88 4.45 -27.50
N LYS A 161 0.34 4.98 -27.68
CA LYS A 161 1.12 4.73 -28.90
C LYS A 161 1.92 3.42 -28.81
N GLY A 162 2.44 3.11 -27.61
CA GLY A 162 3.23 1.91 -27.38
C GLY A 162 2.36 0.67 -27.18
N MET A 163 1.54 0.66 -26.16
CA MET A 163 0.74 -0.52 -25.78
C MET A 163 -0.54 -0.68 -26.61
N ARG A 164 -0.97 0.37 -27.32
CA ARG A 164 -2.25 0.41 -28.07
C ARG A 164 -3.47 0.25 -27.16
N MET A 165 -3.38 0.73 -25.93
CA MET A 165 -4.46 0.81 -24.95
C MET A 165 -4.92 2.25 -24.83
N ARG A 166 -6.18 2.47 -24.40
CA ARG A 166 -6.62 3.81 -24.00
C ARG A 166 -6.10 4.11 -22.59
N ARG A 167 -5.87 5.38 -22.26
CA ARG A 167 -5.40 5.77 -20.93
C ARG A 167 -6.41 5.38 -19.83
N GLU A 168 -7.70 5.43 -20.15
CA GLU A 168 -8.80 5.05 -19.27
C GLU A 168 -8.95 3.53 -19.08
N ASP A 169 -8.28 2.68 -19.86
CA ASP A 169 -8.31 1.22 -19.69
C ASP A 169 -7.38 0.74 -18.55
N VAL A 170 -6.42 1.56 -18.16
CA VAL A 170 -5.50 1.30 -17.06
C VAL A 170 -5.85 2.13 -15.82
N TYR A 171 -5.29 1.78 -14.66
CA TYR A 171 -5.37 2.63 -13.49
C TYR A 171 -4.00 3.25 -13.20
N ILE A 172 -3.97 4.53 -12.83
CA ILE A 172 -2.72 5.27 -12.59
C ILE A 172 -2.81 5.95 -11.23
N CYS A 173 -1.83 5.69 -10.37
CA CYS A 173 -1.74 6.30 -9.06
C CYS A 173 -0.27 6.49 -8.64
N ASN A 174 -0.07 6.96 -7.42
CA ASN A 174 1.24 7.09 -6.78
C ASN A 174 1.24 6.43 -5.41
N VAL A 175 2.43 6.14 -4.86
CA VAL A 175 2.60 5.76 -3.45
C VAL A 175 2.05 6.86 -2.56
N LEU A 176 2.54 8.11 -2.70
CA LEU A 176 2.02 9.26 -1.97
C LEU A 176 0.83 9.89 -2.70
N LYS A 177 -0.16 10.33 -1.91
CA LYS A 177 -1.34 11.05 -2.42
C LYS A 177 -1.19 12.58 -2.32
N CYS A 178 -0.12 13.07 -1.71
CA CYS A 178 0.19 14.48 -1.54
C CYS A 178 1.58 14.79 -2.08
N ARG A 179 1.78 16.01 -2.58
CA ARG A 179 3.05 16.46 -3.15
C ARG A 179 4.07 16.77 -2.05
N PRO A 180 5.29 16.20 -2.06
CA PRO A 180 6.38 16.63 -1.21
C PRO A 180 6.91 18.03 -1.61
N PRO A 181 7.32 18.87 -0.64
CA PRO A 181 7.90 20.18 -0.92
C PRO A 181 9.09 20.08 -1.88
N GLY A 182 9.11 20.94 -2.93
CA GLY A 182 10.17 20.93 -3.94
C GLY A 182 10.29 19.64 -4.76
N ASN A 183 9.30 18.74 -4.71
CA ASN A 183 9.32 17.40 -5.29
C ASN A 183 10.54 16.57 -4.80
N ARG A 184 10.89 16.70 -3.51
CA ARG A 184 11.90 15.83 -2.89
C ARG A 184 11.40 14.39 -2.81
N ASP A 185 12.33 13.46 -2.63
CA ASP A 185 11.98 12.07 -2.34
C ASP A 185 11.09 11.99 -1.08
N PRO A 186 10.12 11.06 -1.02
CA PRO A 186 9.30 10.81 0.16
C PRO A 186 10.12 10.42 1.39
N ASN A 187 9.72 10.90 2.57
CA ASN A 187 10.26 10.40 3.82
C ASN A 187 9.64 9.04 4.16
N PRO A 188 10.36 8.15 4.88
CA PRO A 188 9.83 6.84 5.27
C PRO A 188 8.48 6.92 6.00
N MET A 189 8.29 7.88 6.91
CA MET A 189 7.02 8.07 7.63
C MET A 189 5.88 8.56 6.73
N GLU A 190 6.19 9.33 5.69
CA GLU A 190 5.18 9.75 4.70
C GLU A 190 4.70 8.55 3.89
N VAL A 191 5.62 7.65 3.50
CA VAL A 191 5.31 6.39 2.84
C VAL A 191 4.47 5.50 3.77
N PHE A 192 4.93 5.27 5.00
CA PHE A 192 4.24 4.45 5.99
C PHE A 192 2.78 4.87 6.20
N ASN A 193 2.53 6.18 6.34
CA ASN A 193 1.18 6.72 6.53
C ASN A 193 0.31 6.67 5.26
N CYS A 194 0.90 6.67 4.08
CA CYS A 194 0.18 6.82 2.81
C CYS A 194 0.00 5.50 2.04
N GLU A 195 0.95 4.57 2.16
CA GLU A 195 0.92 3.27 1.47
C GLU A 195 -0.34 2.43 1.76
N PRO A 196 -0.95 2.44 2.97
CA PRO A 196 -2.20 1.71 3.22
C PRO A 196 -3.31 2.06 2.24
N TYR A 197 -3.40 3.30 1.77
CA TYR A 197 -4.37 3.69 0.74
C TYR A 197 -4.07 3.04 -0.62
N LEU A 198 -2.79 2.92 -0.98
CA LEU A 198 -2.40 2.22 -2.21
C LEU A 198 -2.72 0.72 -2.13
N ILE A 199 -2.45 0.09 -0.99
CA ILE A 199 -2.78 -1.32 -0.75
C ILE A 199 -4.28 -1.54 -0.94
N GLN A 200 -5.13 -0.72 -0.34
CA GLN A 200 -6.59 -0.81 -0.49
C GLN A 200 -7.02 -0.61 -1.95
N GLN A 201 -6.45 0.37 -2.66
CA GLN A 201 -6.72 0.56 -4.09
C GLN A 201 -6.44 -0.72 -4.88
N LEU A 202 -5.28 -1.34 -4.67
CA LEU A 202 -4.89 -2.57 -5.37
C LEU A 202 -5.75 -3.78 -4.97
N GLN A 203 -6.18 -3.85 -3.71
CA GLN A 203 -7.08 -4.89 -3.22
C GLN A 203 -8.47 -4.82 -3.87
N PHE A 204 -8.98 -3.62 -4.13
CA PHE A 204 -10.28 -3.46 -4.80
C PHE A 204 -10.17 -3.62 -6.32
N ILE A 205 -9.15 -3.05 -6.94
CA ILE A 205 -8.93 -3.14 -8.38
C ILE A 205 -8.56 -4.56 -8.82
N GLN A 206 -7.80 -5.31 -8.00
CA GLN A 206 -7.31 -6.67 -8.29
C GLN A 206 -6.63 -6.81 -9.67
N PRO A 207 -5.61 -5.99 -9.98
CA PRO A 207 -4.99 -6.01 -11.30
C PRO A 207 -4.22 -7.30 -11.54
N LYS A 208 -4.07 -7.69 -12.82
CA LYS A 208 -3.18 -8.79 -13.23
C LYS A 208 -1.71 -8.43 -13.08
N VAL A 209 -1.37 -7.13 -13.12
CA VAL A 209 0.00 -6.66 -13.04
C VAL A 209 0.10 -5.22 -12.51
N VAL A 210 1.12 -4.97 -11.70
CA VAL A 210 1.52 -3.64 -11.26
C VAL A 210 2.81 -3.24 -11.97
N CYS A 211 2.85 -2.03 -12.53
CA CYS A 211 4.06 -1.43 -13.11
C CYS A 211 4.58 -0.31 -12.19
N ALA A 212 5.69 -0.55 -11.50
CA ALA A 212 6.36 0.45 -10.68
C ALA A 212 7.20 1.40 -11.55
N LEU A 213 6.89 2.70 -11.49
CA LEU A 213 7.54 3.74 -12.27
C LEU A 213 8.65 4.42 -11.47
N GLY A 214 9.89 4.01 -11.71
CA GLY A 214 11.08 4.61 -11.12
C GLY A 214 11.55 3.96 -9.83
N ARG A 215 12.66 4.49 -9.30
CA ARG A 215 13.39 3.94 -8.16
C ARG A 215 12.54 3.93 -6.88
N ILE A 216 12.00 5.08 -6.52
CA ILE A 216 11.28 5.22 -5.24
C ILE A 216 10.04 4.34 -5.19
N SER A 217 9.22 4.35 -6.25
CA SER A 217 8.07 3.45 -6.33
C SER A 217 8.48 1.98 -6.20
N ALA A 218 9.52 1.55 -6.95
CA ALA A 218 10.01 0.18 -6.89
C ALA A 218 10.55 -0.20 -5.50
N GLN A 219 11.37 0.66 -4.89
CA GLN A 219 11.95 0.42 -3.56
C GLN A 219 10.87 0.37 -2.48
N THR A 220 9.88 1.25 -2.55
CA THR A 220 8.74 1.26 -1.61
C THR A 220 7.93 -0.02 -1.70
N LEU A 221 7.51 -0.40 -2.92
CA LEU A 221 6.68 -1.60 -3.11
C LEU A 221 7.42 -2.89 -2.78
N LEU A 222 8.72 -2.96 -3.05
CA LEU A 222 9.54 -4.16 -2.82
C LEU A 222 10.26 -4.17 -1.47
N LYS A 223 10.06 -3.14 -0.64
CA LYS A 223 10.71 -2.99 0.69
C LYS A 223 12.22 -3.21 0.63
N THR A 224 12.89 -2.52 -0.28
CA THR A 224 14.33 -2.66 -0.57
C THR A 224 14.96 -1.33 -0.95
N ASP A 225 16.26 -1.17 -0.70
CA ASP A 225 17.12 -0.06 -1.17
C ASP A 225 17.95 -0.41 -2.40
N ALA A 226 17.69 -1.58 -2.99
CA ALA A 226 18.42 -2.01 -4.17
C ALA A 226 18.31 -0.98 -5.31
N PRO A 227 19.39 -0.77 -6.07
CA PRO A 227 19.40 0.14 -7.21
C PRO A 227 18.36 -0.26 -8.27
N LEU A 228 17.77 0.73 -8.95
CA LEU A 228 16.76 0.50 -9.99
C LEU A 228 17.22 -0.51 -11.05
N ASN A 229 18.48 -0.44 -11.46
CA ASN A 229 19.02 -1.34 -12.48
C ASN A 229 19.04 -2.81 -12.06
N THR A 230 19.09 -3.12 -10.77
CA THR A 230 19.01 -4.49 -10.26
C THR A 230 17.58 -4.97 -10.12
N LEU A 231 16.63 -4.05 -10.00
CA LEU A 231 15.19 -4.34 -9.89
C LEU A 231 14.52 -4.48 -11.24
N ARG A 232 15.02 -3.77 -12.28
CA ARG A 232 14.49 -3.85 -13.64
C ARG A 232 14.83 -5.19 -14.32
N GLY A 233 14.10 -5.48 -15.38
CA GLY A 233 14.37 -6.63 -16.24
C GLY A 233 13.87 -7.98 -15.73
N LYS A 234 13.31 -8.04 -14.55
CA LYS A 234 12.75 -9.25 -13.92
C LYS A 234 11.37 -8.98 -13.33
N TRP A 235 10.64 -10.05 -13.03
CA TRP A 235 9.37 -10.01 -12.34
C TRP A 235 9.59 -10.08 -10.83
N HIS A 236 8.75 -9.37 -10.10
CA HIS A 236 8.70 -9.37 -8.64
C HIS A 236 7.28 -9.70 -8.19
N ASN A 237 7.16 -10.12 -6.93
CA ASN A 237 5.88 -10.37 -6.28
C ASN A 237 5.53 -9.17 -5.37
N TYR A 238 4.35 -8.62 -5.54
CA TYR A 238 3.78 -7.63 -4.64
C TYR A 238 2.42 -8.12 -4.13
N HIS A 239 2.38 -8.69 -2.92
CA HIS A 239 1.16 -9.27 -2.32
C HIS A 239 0.41 -10.24 -3.26
N GLY A 240 1.14 -11.11 -3.96
CA GLY A 240 0.58 -12.05 -4.92
C GLY A 240 0.38 -11.50 -6.33
N ILE A 241 0.55 -10.20 -6.54
CA ILE A 241 0.39 -9.57 -7.85
C ILE A 241 1.75 -9.48 -8.55
N PRO A 242 1.89 -9.91 -9.80
CA PRO A 242 3.07 -9.69 -10.62
C PRO A 242 3.43 -8.21 -10.71
N LEU A 243 4.66 -7.85 -10.36
CA LEU A 243 5.17 -6.49 -10.42
C LEU A 243 6.33 -6.39 -11.38
N ARG A 244 6.26 -5.43 -12.30
CA ARG A 244 7.34 -5.06 -13.21
C ARG A 244 7.85 -3.67 -12.88
N VAL A 245 9.19 -3.54 -12.82
CA VAL A 245 9.84 -2.26 -12.57
C VAL A 245 10.33 -1.66 -13.87
N THR A 246 10.11 -0.35 -14.09
CA THR A 246 10.66 0.38 -15.23
C THR A 246 11.12 1.78 -14.83
N TYR A 247 11.72 2.53 -15.76
CA TYR A 247 12.13 3.92 -15.50
C TYR A 247 10.93 4.85 -15.32
N HIS A 248 11.09 5.85 -14.45
CA HIS A 248 10.10 6.92 -14.30
C HIS A 248 10.07 7.78 -15.59
N PRO A 249 8.89 8.16 -16.10
CA PRO A 249 8.79 8.99 -17.31
C PRO A 249 9.57 10.30 -17.23
N ALA A 250 9.63 10.95 -16.05
CA ALA A 250 10.43 12.17 -15.88
C ALA A 250 11.95 11.93 -16.07
N TYR A 251 12.45 10.74 -15.73
CA TYR A 251 13.83 10.36 -16.02
C TYR A 251 14.05 10.20 -17.54
N LEU A 252 13.11 9.58 -18.24
CA LEU A 252 13.21 9.35 -19.70
C LEU A 252 13.16 10.63 -20.53
N LEU A 253 12.57 11.70 -19.99
CA LEU A 253 12.62 13.03 -20.62
C LEU A 253 14.04 13.61 -20.62
N ARG A 254 14.82 13.31 -19.58
CA ARG A 254 16.23 13.74 -19.45
C ARG A 254 17.20 12.76 -20.08
N ASN A 255 16.82 11.48 -20.18
CA ASN A 255 17.65 10.38 -20.68
C ASN A 255 16.91 9.59 -21.77
N PRO A 256 16.72 10.15 -22.98
CA PRO A 256 15.90 9.53 -24.03
C PRO A 256 16.45 8.17 -24.53
N ALA A 257 17.76 7.93 -24.38
CA ALA A 257 18.39 6.66 -24.77
C ALA A 257 17.81 5.45 -24.00
N ASP A 258 17.32 5.67 -22.77
CA ASP A 258 16.75 4.63 -21.91
C ASP A 258 15.29 4.26 -22.23
N LYS A 259 14.65 4.97 -23.17
CA LYS A 259 13.31 4.60 -23.67
C LYS A 259 13.26 3.18 -24.23
N LYS A 260 14.35 2.73 -24.88
CA LYS A 260 14.46 1.35 -25.36
C LYS A 260 14.36 0.31 -24.23
N ASN A 261 14.95 0.61 -23.08
CA ASN A 261 14.92 -0.26 -21.91
C ASN A 261 13.52 -0.30 -21.30
N THR A 262 12.86 0.84 -21.16
CA THR A 262 11.45 0.91 -20.76
C THR A 262 10.56 0.11 -21.72
N TRP A 263 10.81 0.21 -23.02
CA TRP A 263 10.04 -0.54 -24.02
C TRP A 263 10.19 -2.07 -23.86
N ILE A 264 11.35 -2.56 -23.45
CA ILE A 264 11.54 -3.98 -23.11
C ILE A 264 10.64 -4.36 -21.93
N ASP A 265 10.62 -3.56 -20.85
CA ASP A 265 9.78 -3.84 -19.68
C ASP A 265 8.29 -3.82 -20.03
N ILE A 266 7.84 -2.84 -20.82
CA ILE A 266 6.45 -2.71 -21.26
C ILE A 266 6.03 -3.90 -22.16
N LYS A 267 6.91 -4.38 -23.04
CA LYS A 267 6.61 -5.57 -23.84
C LYS A 267 6.36 -6.82 -22.99
N GLU A 268 7.10 -6.99 -21.90
CA GLU A 268 6.87 -8.12 -20.99
C GLU A 268 5.52 -7.99 -20.28
N ILE A 269 5.13 -6.78 -19.87
CA ILE A 269 3.77 -6.52 -19.32
C ILE A 269 2.71 -6.89 -20.36
N MET A 270 2.89 -6.45 -21.61
CA MET A 270 1.93 -6.76 -22.69
C MET A 270 1.79 -8.26 -22.95
N LYS A 271 2.90 -9.02 -22.88
CA LYS A 271 2.87 -10.49 -23.02
C LYS A 271 2.05 -11.13 -21.90
N LEU A 272 2.23 -10.67 -20.64
CA LEU A 272 1.46 -11.17 -19.51
C LEU A 272 -0.04 -10.87 -19.69
N LEU A 273 -0.39 -9.64 -20.05
CA LEU A 273 -1.79 -9.24 -20.26
C LEU A 273 -2.48 -10.04 -21.36
N LYS A 274 -1.74 -10.43 -22.40
CA LYS A 274 -2.24 -11.26 -23.50
C LYS A 274 -2.25 -12.77 -23.18
N GLY A 275 -1.74 -13.18 -22.01
CA GLY A 275 -1.59 -14.59 -21.67
C GLY A 275 -0.48 -15.33 -22.43
N GLU A 276 0.43 -14.61 -23.08
CA GLU A 276 1.57 -15.18 -23.82
C GLU A 276 2.65 -15.71 -22.85
N ILE A 277 2.68 -15.19 -21.61
CA ILE A 277 3.52 -15.66 -20.50
C ILE A 277 2.71 -15.74 -19.23
N THR A 278 3.12 -16.64 -18.34
CA THR A 278 2.67 -16.70 -16.95
C THR A 278 3.82 -16.36 -16.03
N VAL A 279 3.51 -15.74 -14.88
CA VAL A 279 4.51 -15.42 -13.86
C VAL A 279 4.12 -16.18 -12.60
N GLU A 280 4.91 -17.18 -12.25
CA GLU A 280 4.74 -17.96 -11.04
C GLU A 280 5.80 -17.56 -10.03
N PHE A 281 5.39 -17.41 -8.78
CA PHE A 281 6.31 -17.14 -7.67
C PHE A 281 6.37 -18.39 -6.80
N ASN A 282 7.56 -19.00 -6.69
CA ASN A 282 7.78 -20.09 -5.76
C ASN A 282 7.51 -19.58 -4.34
N ASN A 283 6.56 -20.21 -3.65
CA ASN A 283 6.11 -19.86 -2.30
C ASN A 283 7.17 -20.08 -1.19
N GLU A 284 8.45 -20.32 -1.55
CA GLU A 284 9.50 -20.69 -0.59
C GLU A 284 10.01 -19.55 0.30
N ARG A 285 9.43 -18.34 0.27
CA ARG A 285 9.89 -17.22 1.12
C ARG A 285 8.80 -16.50 1.92
N ASN A 286 7.68 -17.12 2.20
CA ASN A 286 6.68 -16.57 3.13
C ASN A 286 6.74 -17.18 4.55
N SER A 287 7.88 -17.80 4.94
CA SER A 287 8.05 -18.35 6.30
C SER A 287 8.91 -17.48 7.23
N LEU A 288 9.18 -16.22 6.87
CA LEU A 288 9.86 -15.26 7.74
C LEU A 288 9.23 -13.87 7.57
N LEU A 289 8.07 -13.68 8.18
CA LEU A 289 7.63 -12.38 8.72
C LEU A 289 6.55 -12.67 9.77
#